data_d084ea27051be3b4425237aff1e9659b
#
_entry.id   d084ea27051be3b4425237aff1e9659b
#
_cell.length_a   1.000
_cell.length_b   1.000
_cell.length_c   1.000
_cell.angle_alpha   90.00
_cell.angle_beta   90.00
_cell.angle_gamma   90.00
#
_symmetry.space_group_name_H-M   'P 1'
#
loop_
_entity.id
_entity.type
_entity.pdbx_description
1 polymer ?
#
loop_
_entity_poly.entity_id
_entity_poly.type
_entity_poly.pdbx_seq_one_letter_code
_entity_poly.pdbx_strand_id
1 'polypeptide(L)'
;NNVKAMEGLSKKVFDLGVTVVLETEITGFETEGAGQNVTAVVTDKGTIQCDNLIIGAGPWVRDFWHMLGLPSQIELKDLEGNVHEGIDMWRFWQLEEGVLEIPPETLVTNDGKIPPVLHVDTDAPLYSTVDGSLITDQLWGIYYKPDWGFGGIQGGAAPYTVDTPVDDVAIDPYGPASTEFVASKDFPEMWVSALAHCHKRFEGMMPHYHKEP
;
A
#
# COMPACT_ATOMS: atom_id res chain seq x y z
N ASN A 1 -5.86 16.70 2.19
CA ASN A 1 -6.90 16.07 2.99
C ASN A 1 -7.74 15.16 2.09
N ASN A 2 -7.63 13.85 2.31
CA ASN A 2 -8.24 12.81 1.48
C ASN A 2 -9.76 12.94 1.43
N VAL A 3 -10.40 13.30 2.55
CA VAL A 3 -11.85 13.49 2.62
C VAL A 3 -12.31 14.57 1.64
N LYS A 4 -11.66 15.73 1.63
CA LYS A 4 -12.00 16.81 0.68
C LYS A 4 -11.75 16.42 -0.78
N ALA A 5 -10.72 15.61 -1.04
CA ALA A 5 -10.46 15.09 -2.38
C ALA A 5 -11.59 14.15 -2.83
N MET A 6 -12.03 13.25 -1.95
CA MET A 6 -13.14 12.34 -2.23
C MET A 6 -14.48 13.08 -2.40
N GLU A 7 -14.75 14.08 -1.58
CA GLU A 7 -15.93 14.96 -1.74
C GLU A 7 -15.92 15.66 -3.10
N GLY A 8 -14.76 16.20 -3.51
CA GLY A 8 -14.61 16.85 -4.81
C GLY A 8 -14.80 15.88 -5.99
N LEU A 9 -14.24 14.67 -5.90
CA LEU A 9 -14.42 13.63 -6.91
C LEU A 9 -15.87 13.18 -6.98
N SER A 10 -16.51 12.92 -5.86
CA SER A 10 -17.93 12.55 -5.80
C SER A 10 -18.82 13.60 -6.47
N LYS A 11 -18.61 14.87 -6.12
CA LYS A 11 -19.34 15.97 -6.78
C LYS A 11 -19.13 15.94 -8.29
N LYS A 12 -17.89 15.77 -8.75
CA LYS A 12 -17.58 15.75 -10.18
C LYS A 12 -18.23 14.59 -10.90
N VAL A 13 -18.32 13.42 -10.28
CA VAL A 13 -18.99 12.24 -10.81
C VAL A 13 -20.48 12.53 -11.03
N PHE A 14 -21.16 13.11 -10.05
CA PHE A 14 -22.56 13.51 -10.19
C PHE A 14 -22.77 14.61 -11.24
N ASP A 15 -21.91 15.63 -11.28
CA ASP A 15 -21.97 16.72 -12.28
C ASP A 15 -21.81 16.20 -13.72
N LEU A 16 -21.13 15.08 -13.91
CA LEU A 16 -20.97 14.39 -15.20
C LEU A 16 -22.13 13.46 -15.55
N GLY A 17 -23.14 13.35 -14.71
CA GLY A 17 -24.32 12.52 -14.95
C GLY A 17 -24.11 11.03 -14.72
N VAL A 18 -23.03 10.65 -14.00
CA VAL A 18 -22.80 9.25 -13.65
C VAL A 18 -23.80 8.81 -12.59
N THR A 19 -24.44 7.66 -12.81
CA THR A 19 -25.29 7.05 -11.79
C THR A 19 -24.45 6.35 -10.75
N VAL A 20 -24.60 6.75 -9.49
CA VAL A 20 -23.92 6.12 -8.34
C VAL A 20 -24.97 5.35 -7.53
N VAL A 21 -24.74 4.05 -7.36
CA VAL A 21 -25.61 3.18 -6.57
C VAL A 21 -24.87 2.82 -5.30
N LEU A 22 -25.35 3.32 -4.16
CA LEU A 22 -24.77 3.08 -2.85
C LEU A 22 -25.46 1.93 -2.12
N GLU A 23 -24.80 1.40 -1.08
CA GLU A 23 -25.33 0.34 -0.22
C GLU A 23 -25.82 -0.86 -1.03
N THR A 24 -25.01 -1.24 -2.03
CA THR A 24 -25.35 -2.31 -2.97
C THR A 24 -24.20 -3.29 -3.03
N GLU A 25 -24.47 -4.51 -2.67
CA GLU A 25 -23.51 -5.60 -2.69
C GLU A 25 -23.47 -6.27 -4.05
N ILE A 26 -22.29 -6.46 -4.62
CA ILE A 26 -22.10 -7.25 -5.83
C ILE A 26 -21.96 -8.71 -5.40
N THR A 27 -22.83 -9.56 -5.93
CA THR A 27 -22.92 -10.99 -5.59
C THR A 27 -22.45 -11.90 -6.73
N GLY A 28 -22.19 -11.35 -7.92
CA GLY A 28 -21.71 -12.12 -9.06
C GLY A 28 -21.74 -11.35 -10.37
N PHE A 29 -21.50 -12.08 -11.43
CA PHE A 29 -21.46 -11.57 -12.81
C PHE A 29 -22.22 -12.52 -13.76
N GLU A 30 -22.90 -11.96 -14.75
CA GLU A 30 -23.37 -12.73 -15.90
C GLU A 30 -22.30 -12.64 -17.00
N THR A 31 -22.02 -13.79 -17.62
CA THR A 31 -20.99 -13.88 -18.67
C THR A 31 -21.53 -14.64 -19.87
N GLU A 32 -20.98 -14.34 -21.04
CA GLU A 32 -21.21 -15.08 -22.28
C GLU A 32 -19.90 -15.48 -22.96
N GLY A 33 -19.94 -16.25 -24.03
CA GLY A 33 -18.75 -16.64 -24.79
C GLY A 33 -17.79 -17.51 -23.97
N ALA A 34 -18.31 -18.54 -23.30
CA ALA A 34 -17.53 -19.40 -22.40
C ALA A 34 -16.87 -18.64 -21.22
N GLY A 35 -17.54 -17.61 -20.71
CA GLY A 35 -17.08 -16.81 -19.58
C GLY A 35 -16.07 -15.70 -19.95
N GLN A 36 -15.87 -15.46 -21.23
CA GLN A 36 -14.87 -14.46 -21.67
C GLN A 36 -15.36 -13.02 -21.62
N ASN A 37 -16.67 -12.79 -21.74
CA ASN A 37 -17.25 -11.45 -21.73
C ASN A 37 -18.22 -11.31 -20.56
N VAL A 38 -18.04 -10.29 -19.74
CA VAL A 38 -19.03 -9.91 -18.71
C VAL A 38 -20.12 -9.09 -19.40
N THR A 39 -21.36 -9.47 -19.20
CA THR A 39 -22.54 -8.79 -19.78
C THR A 39 -23.37 -8.08 -18.72
N ALA A 40 -23.25 -8.51 -17.47
CA ALA A 40 -23.95 -7.85 -16.37
C ALA A 40 -23.26 -8.06 -15.01
N VAL A 41 -23.53 -7.13 -14.11
CA VAL A 41 -23.20 -7.20 -12.68
C VAL A 41 -24.45 -7.60 -11.92
N VAL A 42 -24.37 -8.68 -11.16
CA VAL A 42 -25.44 -9.15 -10.28
C VAL A 42 -25.26 -8.57 -8.89
N THR A 43 -26.31 -7.97 -8.36
CA THR A 43 -26.30 -7.35 -7.04
C THR A 43 -27.42 -7.87 -6.15
N ASP A 44 -27.35 -7.58 -4.86
CA ASP A 44 -28.43 -7.85 -3.90
C ASP A 44 -29.75 -7.11 -4.22
N LYS A 45 -29.70 -6.10 -5.11
CA LYS A 45 -30.84 -5.27 -5.52
C LYS A 45 -31.30 -5.49 -6.96
N GLY A 46 -30.65 -6.39 -7.68
CA GLY A 46 -30.96 -6.70 -9.07
C GLY A 46 -29.74 -6.72 -9.98
N THR A 47 -29.97 -6.92 -11.27
CA THR A 47 -28.90 -7.06 -12.26
C THR A 47 -28.74 -5.78 -13.07
N ILE A 48 -27.51 -5.36 -13.27
CA ILE A 48 -27.13 -4.18 -14.06
C ILE A 48 -26.40 -4.66 -15.32
N GLN A 49 -27.00 -4.44 -16.48
CA GLN A 49 -26.37 -4.76 -17.76
C GLN A 49 -25.23 -3.79 -18.07
N CYS A 50 -24.13 -4.27 -18.63
CA CYS A 50 -22.98 -3.46 -19.01
C CYS A 50 -22.28 -4.01 -20.24
N ASP A 51 -21.72 -3.10 -21.05
CA ASP A 51 -20.86 -3.44 -22.18
C ASP A 51 -19.38 -3.54 -21.76
N ASN A 52 -19.02 -2.85 -20.70
CA ASN A 52 -17.66 -2.85 -20.13
C ASN A 52 -17.75 -2.78 -18.61
N LEU A 53 -16.91 -3.56 -17.94
CA LEU A 53 -16.78 -3.58 -16.49
C LEU A 53 -15.40 -3.14 -16.08
N ILE A 54 -15.32 -2.23 -15.12
CA ILE A 54 -14.08 -1.86 -14.44
C ILE A 54 -14.23 -2.20 -12.95
N ILE A 55 -13.38 -3.08 -12.46
CA ILE A 55 -13.35 -3.47 -11.05
C ILE A 55 -12.30 -2.63 -10.33
N GLY A 56 -12.74 -1.68 -9.51
CA GLY A 56 -11.88 -0.82 -8.71
C GLY A 56 -12.10 -1.05 -7.21
N ALA A 57 -12.09 -2.32 -6.78
CA ALA A 57 -12.51 -2.75 -5.45
C ALA A 57 -11.38 -2.74 -4.39
N GLY A 58 -10.21 -2.16 -4.71
CA GLY A 58 -9.08 -2.15 -3.79
C GLY A 58 -8.69 -3.56 -3.34
N PRO A 59 -8.49 -3.79 -2.02
CA PRO A 59 -8.07 -5.10 -1.50
C PRO A 59 -9.06 -6.24 -1.77
N TRP A 60 -10.34 -5.93 -2.04
CA TRP A 60 -11.36 -6.94 -2.34
C TRP A 60 -11.40 -7.36 -3.81
N VAL A 61 -10.52 -6.86 -4.66
CA VAL A 61 -10.47 -7.24 -6.08
C VAL A 61 -10.30 -8.75 -6.27
N ARG A 62 -9.66 -9.43 -5.33
CA ARG A 62 -9.51 -10.88 -5.32
C ARG A 62 -10.85 -11.61 -5.30
N ASP A 63 -11.81 -11.14 -4.52
CA ASP A 63 -13.14 -11.75 -4.41
C ASP A 63 -13.87 -11.68 -5.75
N PHE A 64 -13.78 -10.56 -6.45
CA PHE A 64 -14.33 -10.40 -7.79
C PHE A 64 -13.63 -11.29 -8.82
N TRP A 65 -12.32 -11.48 -8.68
CA TRP A 65 -11.54 -12.39 -9.49
C TRP A 65 -12.04 -13.83 -9.36
N HIS A 66 -12.33 -14.28 -8.14
CA HIS A 66 -12.87 -15.58 -7.86
C HIS A 66 -14.33 -15.71 -8.34
N MET A 67 -15.16 -14.67 -8.20
CA MET A 67 -16.53 -14.63 -8.74
C MET A 67 -16.54 -14.80 -10.26
N LEU A 68 -15.51 -14.36 -10.95
CA LEU A 68 -15.35 -14.53 -12.40
C LEU A 68 -14.76 -15.89 -12.78
N GLY A 69 -14.42 -16.74 -11.83
CA GLY A 69 -13.82 -18.05 -12.08
C GLY A 69 -12.41 -17.99 -12.69
N LEU A 70 -11.69 -16.89 -12.49
CA LEU A 70 -10.35 -16.70 -13.01
C LEU A 70 -9.31 -17.45 -12.19
N PRO A 71 -8.18 -17.88 -12.79
CA PRO A 71 -7.21 -18.73 -12.12
C PRO A 71 -6.47 -17.96 -11.00
N SER A 72 -6.23 -18.64 -9.87
CA SER A 72 -5.42 -18.11 -8.77
C SER A 72 -3.92 -18.15 -9.04
N GLN A 73 -3.49 -18.96 -10.00
CA GLN A 73 -2.11 -19.03 -10.46
C GLN A 73 -2.04 -18.72 -11.95
N ILE A 74 -0.98 -18.05 -12.34
CA ILE A 74 -0.74 -17.60 -13.71
C ILE A 74 0.63 -18.03 -14.21
N GLU A 75 0.80 -17.97 -15.52
CA GLU A 75 2.09 -18.03 -16.19
C GLU A 75 2.56 -16.60 -16.46
N LEU A 76 3.79 -16.30 -16.12
CA LEU A 76 4.44 -15.02 -16.40
C LEU A 76 5.63 -15.22 -17.34
N LYS A 77 5.83 -14.29 -18.25
CA LYS A 77 7.03 -14.17 -19.06
C LYS A 77 7.81 -12.94 -18.62
N ASP A 78 9.06 -13.13 -18.19
CA ASP A 78 9.93 -12.02 -17.80
C ASP A 78 10.48 -11.25 -19.03
N LEU A 79 11.24 -10.17 -18.76
CA LEU A 79 11.82 -9.34 -19.81
C LEU A 79 12.88 -10.07 -20.64
N GLU A 80 13.54 -11.06 -20.08
CA GLU A 80 14.54 -11.93 -20.72
C GLU A 80 13.88 -13.03 -21.57
N GLY A 81 12.56 -13.24 -21.41
CA GLY A 81 11.76 -14.21 -22.14
C GLY A 81 11.62 -15.57 -21.45
N ASN A 82 12.10 -15.72 -20.21
CA ASN A 82 11.87 -16.94 -19.42
C ASN A 82 10.42 -17.04 -18.99
N VAL A 83 9.90 -18.27 -18.97
CA VAL A 83 8.53 -18.55 -18.53
C VAL A 83 8.55 -19.04 -17.10
N HIS A 84 7.75 -18.44 -16.25
CA HIS A 84 7.54 -18.79 -14.85
C HIS A 84 6.10 -19.28 -14.69
N GLU A 85 5.93 -20.55 -14.37
CA GLU A 85 4.62 -21.19 -14.17
C GLU A 85 4.25 -21.23 -12.67
N GLY A 86 2.95 -21.30 -12.40
CA GLY A 86 2.43 -21.46 -11.04
C GLY A 86 2.68 -20.27 -10.13
N ILE A 87 2.76 -19.07 -10.72
CA ILE A 87 2.91 -17.84 -9.94
C ILE A 87 1.56 -17.43 -9.37
N ASP A 88 1.50 -17.27 -8.07
CA ASP A 88 0.29 -16.78 -7.40
C ASP A 88 -0.10 -15.39 -7.93
N MET A 89 -1.35 -15.26 -8.39
CA MET A 89 -1.86 -14.01 -8.94
C MET A 89 -1.95 -12.91 -7.89
N TRP A 90 -2.20 -13.29 -6.64
CA TRP A 90 -2.40 -12.37 -5.54
C TRP A 90 -1.36 -12.59 -4.46
N ARG A 91 -0.79 -11.48 -3.97
CA ARG A 91 0.05 -11.43 -2.79
C ARG A 91 -0.44 -10.28 -1.92
N PHE A 92 -0.39 -10.49 -0.62
CA PHE A 92 -0.57 -9.42 0.35
C PHE A 92 0.81 -9.01 0.87
N TRP A 93 1.06 -7.73 0.86
CA TRP A 93 2.23 -7.15 1.53
C TRP A 93 1.84 -5.82 2.13
N GLN A 94 2.52 -5.43 3.17
CA GLN A 94 2.31 -4.20 3.89
C GLN A 94 3.64 -3.50 4.06
N LEU A 95 3.67 -2.22 3.76
CA LEU A 95 4.80 -1.36 4.09
C LEU A 95 4.58 -0.77 5.48
N GLU A 96 5.57 -0.92 6.34
CA GLU A 96 5.53 -0.34 7.67
C GLU A 96 5.96 1.13 7.62
N GLU A 97 5.23 1.98 8.32
CA GLU A 97 5.48 3.40 8.41
C GLU A 97 5.64 3.85 9.87
N GLY A 98 6.42 4.90 10.07
CA GLY A 98 6.60 5.53 11.36
C GLY A 98 6.61 7.05 11.27
N VAL A 99 6.43 7.69 12.40
CA VAL A 99 6.56 9.13 12.57
C VAL A 99 7.68 9.41 13.58
N LEU A 100 8.63 10.23 13.17
CA LEU A 100 9.65 10.78 14.05
C LEU A 100 9.19 12.18 14.48
N GLU A 101 8.88 12.34 15.77
CA GLU A 101 8.42 13.60 16.35
C GLU A 101 9.56 14.60 16.47
N ILE A 102 9.84 15.28 15.38
CA ILE A 102 10.76 16.39 15.31
C ILE A 102 10.17 17.50 14.45
N PRO A 103 10.62 18.74 14.60
CA PRO A 103 10.14 19.82 13.75
C PRO A 103 10.38 19.49 12.27
N PRO A 104 9.34 19.50 11.41
CA PRO A 104 9.47 19.17 9.97
C PRO A 104 10.46 20.07 9.23
N GLU A 105 10.72 21.25 9.77
CA GLU A 105 11.71 22.23 9.26
C GLU A 105 13.14 21.66 9.24
N THR A 106 13.41 20.60 10.02
CA THR A 106 14.70 19.91 10.02
C THR A 106 15.05 19.26 8.68
N LEU A 107 14.06 19.06 7.80
CA LEU A 107 14.26 18.59 6.42
C LEU A 107 14.53 19.72 5.41
N VAL A 108 14.54 20.98 5.84
CA VAL A 108 14.81 22.11 4.94
C VAL A 108 16.17 21.92 4.25
N THR A 109 16.13 22.02 2.94
CA THR A 109 17.28 21.93 2.07
C THR A 109 18.15 23.19 2.16
N ASN A 110 19.38 23.17 1.63
CA ASN A 110 20.31 24.30 1.69
C ASN A 110 19.78 25.57 0.99
N ASP A 111 18.82 25.43 0.09
CA ASP A 111 18.14 26.55 -0.57
C ASP A 111 16.86 27.00 0.16
N GLY A 112 16.62 26.49 1.36
CA GLY A 112 15.49 26.88 2.22
C GLY A 112 14.16 26.29 1.83
N LYS A 113 14.13 25.25 0.97
CA LYS A 113 12.91 24.57 0.58
C LYS A 113 12.68 23.31 1.41
N ILE A 114 11.42 22.99 1.61
CA ILE A 114 11.03 21.72 2.21
C ILE A 114 10.69 20.75 1.07
N PRO A 115 11.39 19.62 0.93
CA PRO A 115 11.09 18.66 -0.11
C PRO A 115 9.72 18.00 0.13
N PRO A 116 8.97 17.64 -0.91
CA PRO A 116 7.70 16.96 -0.75
C PRO A 116 7.86 15.55 -0.18
N VAL A 117 8.83 14.82 -0.66
CA VAL A 117 9.22 13.48 -0.22
C VAL A 117 10.65 13.21 -0.66
N LEU A 118 11.37 12.45 0.13
CA LEU A 118 12.70 11.95 -0.21
C LEU A 118 12.67 10.44 -0.28
N HIS A 119 13.28 9.89 -1.33
CA HIS A 119 13.50 8.46 -1.52
C HIS A 119 14.99 8.19 -1.60
N VAL A 120 15.42 7.11 -0.99
CA VAL A 120 16.80 6.62 -1.07
C VAL A 120 16.74 5.12 -1.23
N ASP A 121 17.41 4.61 -2.27
CA ASP A 121 17.66 3.19 -2.48
C ASP A 121 19.17 2.97 -2.55
N THR A 122 19.67 1.94 -1.88
CA THR A 122 21.09 1.64 -1.82
C THR A 122 21.35 0.17 -1.52
N ASP A 123 22.51 -0.32 -1.96
CA ASP A 123 23.08 -1.64 -1.64
C ASP A 123 24.16 -1.56 -0.55
N ALA A 124 24.38 -0.39 0.05
CA ALA A 124 25.30 -0.26 1.16
C ALA A 124 24.80 -1.02 2.39
N PRO A 125 25.66 -1.77 3.10
CA PRO A 125 25.26 -2.43 4.32
C PRO A 125 24.68 -1.46 5.35
N LEU A 126 23.54 -1.80 5.92
CA LEU A 126 22.88 -1.03 6.97
C LEU A 126 23.18 -1.63 8.33
N TYR A 127 23.70 -0.81 9.23
CA TYR A 127 24.00 -1.20 10.59
C TYR A 127 23.12 -0.46 11.58
N SER A 128 22.77 -1.13 12.68
CA SER A 128 22.03 -0.54 13.79
C SER A 128 22.80 0.62 14.42
N THR A 129 22.12 1.75 14.64
CA THR A 129 22.64 2.86 15.41
C THR A 129 22.58 2.64 16.93
N VAL A 130 21.92 1.55 17.36
CA VAL A 130 21.76 1.19 18.78
C VAL A 130 22.96 0.38 19.27
N ASP A 131 23.33 -0.68 18.53
CA ASP A 131 24.35 -1.63 18.97
C ASP A 131 25.43 -1.93 17.92
N GLY A 132 25.30 -1.40 16.70
CA GLY A 132 26.23 -1.62 15.60
C GLY A 132 26.09 -2.95 14.89
N SER A 133 25.06 -3.74 15.19
CA SER A 133 24.80 -5.00 14.51
C SER A 133 24.37 -4.77 13.05
N LEU A 134 24.62 -5.73 12.18
CA LEU A 134 24.18 -5.71 10.80
C LEU A 134 22.67 -5.94 10.73
N ILE A 135 21.94 -4.97 10.18
CA ILE A 135 20.49 -5.09 9.90
C ILE A 135 20.28 -5.78 8.57
N THR A 136 20.94 -5.30 7.51
CA THR A 136 20.86 -5.91 6.18
C THR A 136 22.09 -5.58 5.34
N ASP A 137 22.50 -6.50 4.50
CA ASP A 137 23.50 -6.33 3.44
C ASP A 137 22.88 -6.47 2.03
N GLN A 138 21.53 -6.51 1.97
CA GLN A 138 20.79 -6.56 0.72
C GLN A 138 20.36 -5.17 0.30
N LEU A 139 19.85 -5.03 -0.92
CA LEU A 139 19.24 -3.79 -1.39
C LEU A 139 18.11 -3.38 -0.42
N TRP A 140 18.18 -2.15 0.04
CA TRP A 140 17.17 -1.54 0.90
C TRP A 140 16.89 -0.11 0.49
N GLY A 141 15.74 0.40 0.92
CA GLY A 141 15.37 1.77 0.65
C GLY A 141 14.50 2.35 1.74
N ILE A 142 14.48 3.67 1.81
CA ILE A 142 13.57 4.43 2.64
C ILE A 142 12.91 5.54 1.84
N TYR A 143 11.73 5.92 2.29
CA TYR A 143 11.13 7.19 1.93
C TYR A 143 10.75 7.95 3.19
N TYR A 144 10.81 9.26 3.14
CA TYR A 144 10.40 10.12 4.24
C TYR A 144 10.03 11.52 3.74
N LYS A 145 9.12 12.15 4.45
CA LYS A 145 8.61 13.47 4.14
C LYS A 145 8.32 14.24 5.43
N PRO A 146 8.31 15.59 5.39
CA PRO A 146 7.71 16.37 6.44
C PRO A 146 6.22 16.06 6.54
N ASP A 147 5.71 15.88 7.74
CA ASP A 147 4.29 15.70 7.98
C ASP A 147 3.78 16.66 9.06
N TRP A 148 3.12 17.69 8.61
CA TRP A 148 2.58 18.74 9.46
C TRP A 148 1.34 18.27 10.25
N GLY A 149 0.68 17.22 9.79
CA GLY A 149 -0.48 16.63 10.45
C GLY A 149 -0.12 15.92 11.74
N PHE A 150 1.01 15.21 11.72
CA PHE A 150 1.53 14.50 12.89
C PHE A 150 2.63 15.27 13.64
N GLY A 151 3.04 16.42 13.12
CA GLY A 151 4.07 17.24 13.76
C GLY A 151 5.47 16.64 13.70
N GLY A 152 5.81 16.00 12.58
CA GLY A 152 7.10 15.34 12.48
C GLY A 152 7.54 15.01 11.06
N ILE A 153 8.30 13.94 10.94
CA ILE A 153 8.75 13.33 9.69
C ILE A 153 8.14 11.95 9.60
N GLN A 154 7.30 11.73 8.59
CA GLN A 154 6.68 10.45 8.31
C GLN A 154 7.47 9.72 7.23
N GLY A 155 7.58 8.42 7.35
CA GLY A 155 8.18 7.58 6.32
C GLY A 155 8.19 6.12 6.67
N GLY A 156 8.67 5.33 5.73
CA GLY A 156 8.78 3.89 5.84
C GLY A 156 10.08 3.38 5.25
N ALA A 157 10.32 2.11 5.42
CA ALA A 157 11.51 1.44 4.95
C ALA A 157 11.18 0.09 4.32
N ALA A 158 11.85 -0.21 3.21
CA ALA A 158 11.94 -1.56 2.66
C ALA A 158 13.32 -2.16 3.06
N PRO A 159 13.45 -3.44 3.35
CA PRO A 159 12.50 -4.53 3.05
C PRO A 159 11.42 -4.80 4.11
N TYR A 160 11.14 -3.89 5.02
CA TYR A 160 10.15 -4.12 6.06
C TYR A 160 8.74 -4.17 5.47
N THR A 161 8.39 -5.33 4.97
CA THR A 161 7.08 -5.67 4.45
C THR A 161 6.59 -6.95 5.12
N VAL A 162 5.30 -7.03 5.38
CA VAL A 162 4.64 -8.27 5.77
C VAL A 162 4.21 -8.97 4.50
N ASP A 163 4.78 -10.16 4.23
CA ASP A 163 4.41 -10.99 3.09
C ASP A 163 3.65 -12.22 3.61
N THR A 164 2.36 -12.06 3.74
CA THR A 164 1.45 -13.08 4.26
C THR A 164 0.64 -13.69 3.11
N PRO A 165 0.38 -15.02 3.12
CA PRO A 165 -0.54 -15.62 2.16
C PRO A 165 -1.89 -14.91 2.20
N VAL A 166 -2.42 -14.55 1.03
CA VAL A 166 -3.63 -13.72 0.93
C VAL A 166 -4.86 -14.35 1.57
N ASP A 167 -4.90 -15.68 1.66
CA ASP A 167 -6.01 -16.41 2.30
C ASP A 167 -5.97 -16.34 3.83
N ASP A 168 -4.82 -15.99 4.41
CA ASP A 168 -4.62 -15.83 5.84
C ASP A 168 -4.92 -14.40 6.32
N VAL A 169 -5.20 -13.47 5.39
CA VAL A 169 -5.45 -12.07 5.72
C VAL A 169 -6.95 -11.77 5.69
N ALA A 170 -7.49 -11.39 6.84
CA ALA A 170 -8.83 -10.85 6.94
C ALA A 170 -8.79 -9.33 6.66
N ILE A 171 -9.42 -8.91 5.57
CA ILE A 171 -9.52 -7.49 5.21
C ILE A 171 -10.84 -6.95 5.76
N ASP A 172 -10.74 -6.15 6.82
CA ASP A 172 -11.87 -5.42 7.38
C ASP A 172 -11.54 -3.92 7.46
N PRO A 173 -12.09 -3.10 6.56
CA PRO A 173 -11.81 -1.66 6.53
C PRO A 173 -12.43 -0.91 7.71
N TYR A 174 -13.36 -1.53 8.42
CA TYR A 174 -14.10 -0.92 9.53
C TYR A 174 -13.74 -1.55 10.88
N GLY A 175 -13.00 -2.66 10.85
CA GLY A 175 -12.62 -3.40 12.03
C GLY A 175 -11.51 -2.73 12.84
N PRO A 176 -11.36 -3.14 14.10
CA PRO A 176 -10.13 -2.87 14.79
C PRO A 176 -9.02 -3.50 13.95
N ALA A 177 -7.99 -2.76 13.76
CA ALA A 177 -6.87 -3.25 13.02
C ALA A 177 -6.46 -4.64 13.52
N SER A 178 -6.37 -5.56 12.61
CA SER A 178 -5.80 -6.86 12.88
C SER A 178 -4.33 -6.73 13.28
N THR A 179 -3.76 -7.76 13.85
CA THR A 179 -2.35 -7.76 14.25
C THR A 179 -1.41 -7.60 13.06
N GLU A 180 -1.87 -7.91 11.86
CA GLU A 180 -1.14 -7.72 10.60
C GLU A 180 -0.89 -6.25 10.27
N PHE A 181 -1.69 -5.33 10.84
CA PHE A 181 -1.52 -3.89 10.67
C PHE A 181 -0.73 -3.23 11.81
N VAL A 182 -0.10 -3.99 12.67
CA VAL A 182 0.78 -3.47 13.72
C VAL A 182 2.21 -3.52 13.21
N ALA A 183 2.90 -2.37 13.25
CA ALA A 183 4.31 -2.30 12.90
C ALA A 183 5.14 -3.27 13.75
N SER A 184 6.12 -3.91 13.15
CA SER A 184 7.01 -4.85 13.81
C SER A 184 7.85 -4.16 14.90
N LYS A 185 8.36 -4.94 15.84
CA LYS A 185 9.21 -4.40 16.89
C LYS A 185 10.56 -3.92 16.36
N ASP A 186 11.00 -4.47 15.25
CA ASP A 186 12.32 -4.21 14.66
C ASP A 186 12.30 -3.00 13.71
N PHE A 187 11.12 -2.62 13.24
CA PHE A 187 10.95 -1.50 12.31
C PHE A 187 11.54 -0.18 12.84
N PRO A 188 11.34 0.24 14.12
CA PRO A 188 11.90 1.48 14.63
C PRO A 188 13.40 1.57 14.46
N GLU A 189 14.09 0.52 14.84
CA GLU A 189 15.54 0.45 14.78
C GLU A 189 16.06 0.51 13.35
N MET A 190 15.43 -0.28 12.47
CA MET A 190 15.75 -0.27 11.04
C MET A 190 15.54 1.11 10.43
N TRP A 191 14.37 1.73 10.65
CA TRP A 191 14.03 3.01 10.03
C TRP A 191 14.90 4.16 10.52
N VAL A 192 15.16 4.24 11.84
CA VAL A 192 16.07 5.24 12.41
C VAL A 192 17.49 5.05 11.92
N SER A 193 17.96 3.80 11.85
CA SER A 193 19.29 3.50 11.34
C SER A 193 19.43 3.89 9.87
N ALA A 194 18.40 3.63 9.06
CA ALA A 194 18.35 4.04 7.66
C ALA A 194 18.30 5.57 7.52
N LEU A 195 17.51 6.26 8.33
CA LEU A 195 17.50 7.73 8.38
C LEU A 195 18.86 8.30 8.76
N ALA A 196 19.52 7.73 9.77
CA ALA A 196 20.84 8.15 10.23
C ALA A 196 21.94 7.86 9.21
N HIS A 197 21.82 6.76 8.44
CA HIS A 197 22.70 6.47 7.31
C HIS A 197 22.64 7.59 6.26
N CYS A 198 21.41 8.05 5.95
CA CYS A 198 21.20 9.15 5.00
C CYS A 198 21.56 10.52 5.59
N HIS A 199 21.23 10.73 6.86
CA HIS A 199 21.40 12.02 7.55
C HIS A 199 21.82 11.81 9.00
N LYS A 200 23.09 11.99 9.28
CA LYS A 200 23.67 11.79 10.61
C LYS A 200 22.93 12.50 11.76
N ARG A 201 22.20 13.58 11.48
CA ARG A 201 21.38 14.30 12.48
C ARG A 201 20.24 13.46 13.08
N PHE A 202 19.86 12.34 12.44
CA PHE A 202 18.83 11.43 12.95
C PHE A 202 19.41 10.29 13.79
N GLU A 203 20.73 10.25 13.99
CA GLU A 203 21.38 9.22 14.79
C GLU A 203 20.86 9.24 16.24
N GLY A 204 20.45 8.09 16.75
CA GLY A 204 19.95 7.94 18.12
C GLY A 204 18.50 8.37 18.35
N MET A 205 17.79 8.82 17.32
CA MET A 205 16.37 9.13 17.41
C MET A 205 15.55 7.85 17.20
N MET A 206 14.47 7.69 17.95
CA MET A 206 13.54 6.57 17.80
C MET A 206 12.20 7.07 17.28
N PRO A 207 11.61 6.43 16.26
CA PRO A 207 10.30 6.83 15.76
C PRO A 207 9.23 6.60 16.80
N HIS A 208 8.28 7.51 16.83
CA HIS A 208 7.05 7.35 17.58
C HIS A 208 5.98 6.78 16.66
N TYR A 209 5.38 5.66 17.07
CA TYR A 209 4.42 4.98 16.23
C TYR A 209 3.04 5.59 16.27
N HIS A 210 2.59 6.01 15.12
CA HIS A 210 1.17 6.02 14.83
C HIS A 210 0.87 4.86 13.87
N LYS A 211 -0.16 4.11 14.19
CA LYS A 211 -0.73 3.14 13.29
C LYS A 211 -1.39 3.90 12.14
N GLU A 212 -0.87 3.71 10.94
CA GLU A 212 -1.59 4.07 9.73
C GLU A 212 -2.04 2.79 9.02
N PRO A 213 -3.32 2.72 8.65
CA PRO A 213 -3.86 1.62 7.86
C PRO A 213 -3.37 1.68 6.41
#